data_c24aa02ecb3b4622a223cfbb68e31f75
#
_entry.id   c24aa02ecb3b4622a223cfbb68e31f75
#
_cell.length_a   1.000
_cell.length_b   1.000
_cell.length_c   1.000
_cell.angle_alpha   90.00
_cell.angle_beta   90.00
_cell.angle_gamma   90.00
#
_symmetry.space_group_name_H-M   'P 1'
#
loop_
_entity.id
_entity.type
_entity.pdbx_description
1 polymer ?
#
loop_
_entity_poly.entity_id
_entity_poly.type
_entity_poly.pdbx_seq_one_letter_code
_entity_poly.pdbx_strand_id
1 'polypeptide(L)'
;SQVLLPGGEAAGVANMGLKAWGVPAREGKRMLGYVHVRGQVDALEFALERYDGLKVYATNRVEKVDAPDAWRKVAFALVPRVTDPMARLRISALGQGKVWIDDASLVDEPTNRFGELGCREDLVRAFQKQGLTFLRWGGSMVNVKDYLYRHMTGERTFYHGMWSWWSSYAFMIPEFVRMAAEMKVPCAFSINAYEPVEDAVRLAAWLRRFDLPLYVQIGNEECAGYNPYCGKPDLPSVRRYGESVRRLVTAMRRENPKLKFVNAIMWQAKHMDILEEGFRQTDGFCDYWDLHVGCWGAGSGKNVREACAAFRDMVRRLNPQSKMRLAIFEENGNHHDMRRALAHASILIACREQGDFLLTSCPANALQPYNHNDNGWDQGQVFFTPDKAWLQPCAWAQAMASAAHRDVLVASVVEGQAVEVSATRDDAGRSAVLHVVNGAPEARTLSVAFGGGGWTLARAVCLSANSLTDHNPPDDPERIRPRDVTETFRKTPQMPPESYLVLTYARP
;
A
#
# COMPACT_ATOMS: atom_id res chain seq x y z
N SER A 1 27.05 -13.90 3.04
CA SER A 1 28.26 -13.12 3.33
C SER A 1 29.26 -13.21 2.18
N GLN A 2 30.08 -12.17 2.03
CA GLN A 2 31.19 -12.11 1.09
C GLN A 2 32.53 -12.03 1.84
N VAL A 3 33.58 -12.57 1.24
CA VAL A 3 34.93 -12.51 1.81
C VAL A 3 35.79 -11.51 1.02
N LEU A 4 36.48 -10.63 1.72
CA LEU A 4 37.47 -9.70 1.16
C LEU A 4 38.87 -10.11 1.61
N LEU A 5 39.77 -10.24 0.65
CA LEU A 5 41.16 -10.71 0.83
C LEU A 5 42.11 -9.68 0.20
N PRO A 6 42.46 -8.59 0.89
CA PRO A 6 43.42 -7.63 0.36
C PRO A 6 44.82 -8.27 0.40
N GLY A 7 45.44 -8.47 -0.76
CA GLY A 7 46.81 -9.04 -0.91
C GLY A 7 47.87 -7.97 -1.12
N GLY A 8 47.82 -6.86 -0.38
CA GLY A 8 48.64 -5.66 -0.61
C GLY A 8 47.93 -4.61 -1.46
N GLU A 9 46.93 -5.00 -2.24
CA GLU A 9 46.00 -4.10 -2.95
C GLU A 9 44.62 -4.12 -2.27
N ALA A 10 43.79 -3.11 -2.52
CA ALA A 10 42.46 -3.05 -1.98
C ALA A 10 41.55 -4.16 -2.60
N ALA A 11 40.86 -4.91 -1.76
CA ALA A 11 39.83 -5.86 -2.19
C ALA A 11 38.45 -5.34 -1.75
N GLY A 12 37.51 -5.21 -2.67
CA GLY A 12 36.22 -4.64 -2.34
C GLY A 12 35.06 -5.13 -3.17
N VAL A 13 33.86 -4.71 -2.74
CA VAL A 13 32.59 -4.91 -3.43
C VAL A 13 31.88 -3.58 -3.58
N ALA A 14 31.07 -3.45 -4.64
CA ALA A 14 30.24 -2.29 -4.84
C ALA A 14 28.76 -2.70 -4.95
N ASN A 15 27.89 -1.94 -4.32
CA ASN A 15 26.45 -2.08 -4.39
C ASN A 15 25.86 -0.89 -5.16
N MET A 16 25.20 -1.18 -6.26
CA MET A 16 24.59 -0.18 -7.15
C MET A 16 23.08 0.02 -6.86
N GLY A 17 22.59 -0.38 -5.71
CA GLY A 17 21.17 -0.33 -5.36
C GLY A 17 20.36 -1.48 -6.00
N LEU A 18 19.05 -1.43 -5.83
CA LEU A 18 18.12 -2.42 -6.37
C LEU A 18 18.26 -2.47 -7.90
N LYS A 19 18.61 -3.66 -8.44
CA LYS A 19 18.79 -3.88 -9.89
C LYS A 19 19.67 -2.83 -10.59
N ALA A 20 20.74 -2.41 -9.94
CA ALA A 20 21.63 -1.34 -10.41
C ALA A 20 20.93 0.03 -10.59
N TRP A 21 19.90 0.31 -9.82
CA TRP A 21 19.08 1.51 -9.92
C TRP A 21 19.72 2.75 -9.27
N GLY A 22 20.80 2.55 -8.56
CA GLY A 22 21.57 3.61 -7.91
C GLY A 22 21.26 3.74 -6.41
N VAL A 23 22.19 4.37 -5.73
CA VAL A 23 22.08 4.85 -4.35
C VAL A 23 22.04 6.39 -4.44
N PRO A 24 20.98 7.08 -4.00
CA PRO A 24 20.87 8.52 -4.18
C PRO A 24 21.84 9.27 -3.27
N ALA A 25 22.85 9.90 -3.88
CA ALA A 25 23.70 10.88 -3.20
C ALA A 25 23.04 12.26 -3.29
N ARG A 26 22.99 12.99 -2.17
CA ARG A 26 22.55 14.40 -2.13
C ARG A 26 23.63 15.25 -1.50
N GLU A 27 24.09 16.27 -2.21
CA GLU A 27 25.15 17.14 -1.75
C GLU A 27 24.87 17.70 -0.35
N GLY A 28 25.85 17.56 0.56
CA GLY A 28 25.79 18.02 1.93
C GLY A 28 24.86 17.21 2.85
N LYS A 29 24.11 16.23 2.37
CA LYS A 29 23.26 15.39 3.20
C LYS A 29 24.04 14.23 3.78
N ARG A 30 24.01 14.10 5.10
CA ARG A 30 24.70 13.02 5.80
C ARG A 30 23.93 11.72 5.64
N MET A 31 24.65 10.66 5.33
CA MET A 31 24.14 9.30 5.26
C MET A 31 24.78 8.47 6.36
N LEU A 32 24.00 7.61 7.01
CA LEU A 32 24.44 6.69 8.04
C LEU A 32 24.45 5.27 7.48
N GLY A 33 25.55 4.57 7.70
CA GLY A 33 25.70 3.20 7.24
C GLY A 33 26.27 2.30 8.31
N TYR A 34 26.10 1.00 8.08
CA TYR A 34 26.78 -0.03 8.82
C TYR A 34 27.03 -1.26 7.93
N VAL A 35 27.92 -2.11 8.39
CA VAL A 35 28.14 -3.46 7.84
C VAL A 35 28.47 -4.39 9.00
N HIS A 36 28.00 -5.62 8.95
CA HIS A 36 28.48 -6.67 9.85
C HIS A 36 29.75 -7.30 9.29
N VAL A 37 30.74 -7.47 10.14
CA VAL A 37 32.05 -8.00 9.78
C VAL A 37 32.46 -9.13 10.70
N ARG A 38 33.21 -10.10 10.16
CA ARG A 38 33.91 -11.14 10.92
C ARG A 38 35.31 -11.35 10.32
N GLY A 39 36.33 -11.43 11.15
CA GLY A 39 37.73 -11.57 10.72
C GLY A 39 38.55 -10.37 11.11
N GLN A 40 39.73 -10.22 10.50
CA GLN A 40 40.70 -9.17 10.80
C GLN A 40 41.21 -8.55 9.51
N VAL A 41 41.34 -7.23 9.48
CA VAL A 41 41.93 -6.48 8.38
C VAL A 41 42.44 -5.15 8.87
N ASP A 42 43.50 -4.60 8.25
CA ASP A 42 44.12 -3.35 8.67
C ASP A 42 43.14 -2.19 8.64
N ALA A 43 42.31 -2.08 7.59
CA ALA A 43 41.25 -1.10 7.53
C ALA A 43 40.10 -1.53 6.62
N LEU A 44 38.91 -0.94 6.87
CA LEU A 44 37.80 -0.90 5.91
C LEU A 44 37.58 0.54 5.44
N GLU A 45 37.47 0.72 4.14
CA GLU A 45 37.07 1.97 3.51
C GLU A 45 35.68 1.85 2.93
N PHE A 46 34.84 2.83 3.24
CA PHE A 46 33.48 3.01 2.70
C PHE A 46 33.54 4.22 1.77
N ALA A 47 33.09 4.05 0.53
CA ALA A 47 33.06 5.14 -0.44
C ALA A 47 31.69 5.22 -1.12
N LEU A 48 31.16 6.42 -1.22
CA LEU A 48 30.07 6.73 -2.14
C LEU A 48 30.71 7.32 -3.39
N GLU A 49 30.43 6.72 -4.55
CA GLU A 49 31.12 7.07 -5.78
C GLU A 49 30.18 7.01 -6.99
N ARG A 50 30.60 7.61 -8.11
CA ARG A 50 29.87 7.47 -9.38
C ARG A 50 29.73 6.00 -9.73
N TYR A 51 28.65 5.63 -10.41
CA TYR A 51 28.33 4.23 -10.72
C TYR A 51 29.47 3.44 -11.37
N ASP A 52 30.34 4.12 -12.15
CA ASP A 52 31.50 3.52 -12.83
C ASP A 52 32.78 3.47 -11.97
N GLY A 53 32.74 4.07 -10.78
CA GLY A 53 33.87 4.12 -9.83
C GLY A 53 34.93 5.17 -10.14
N LEU A 54 34.77 5.96 -11.19
CA LEU A 54 35.79 6.92 -11.63
C LEU A 54 35.84 8.22 -10.79
N LYS A 55 34.80 8.48 -9.99
CA LYS A 55 34.71 9.68 -9.14
C LYS A 55 34.13 9.34 -7.78
N VAL A 56 34.91 9.65 -6.75
CA VAL A 56 34.50 9.48 -5.34
C VAL A 56 33.82 10.75 -4.85
N TYR A 57 32.63 10.59 -4.21
CA TYR A 57 31.81 11.67 -3.68
C TYR A 57 31.96 11.86 -2.18
N ALA A 58 32.22 10.77 -1.44
CA ALA A 58 32.47 10.75 -0.02
C ALA A 58 33.25 9.49 0.36
N THR A 59 34.04 9.57 1.41
CA THR A 59 34.74 8.41 2.01
C THR A 59 34.65 8.45 3.52
N ASN A 60 34.69 7.27 4.12
CA ASN A 60 34.92 7.05 5.53
C ASN A 60 35.81 5.83 5.70
N ARG A 61 36.73 5.84 6.67
CA ARG A 61 37.66 4.76 6.91
C ARG A 61 37.62 4.34 8.37
N VAL A 62 37.62 3.04 8.62
CA VAL A 62 37.66 2.42 9.94
C VAL A 62 38.94 1.59 10.03
N GLU A 63 39.86 2.00 10.92
CA GLU A 63 41.11 1.33 11.12
C GLU A 63 41.01 0.15 12.08
N LYS A 64 41.85 -0.86 11.89
CA LYS A 64 42.01 -2.02 12.76
C LYS A 64 40.71 -2.75 13.03
N VAL A 65 40.13 -3.29 11.98
CA VAL A 65 38.95 -4.15 12.13
C VAL A 65 39.38 -5.52 12.67
N ASP A 66 39.00 -5.78 13.90
CA ASP A 66 39.33 -7.01 14.64
C ASP A 66 38.06 -7.62 15.23
N ALA A 67 37.58 -8.70 14.60
CA ALA A 67 36.40 -9.46 14.98
C ALA A 67 36.57 -10.93 14.57
N PRO A 68 37.60 -11.67 15.08
CA PRO A 68 37.96 -12.98 14.54
C PRO A 68 36.90 -14.03 14.75
N ASP A 69 36.17 -14.02 15.88
CA ASP A 69 35.36 -15.13 16.33
C ASP A 69 33.83 -14.87 16.19
N ALA A 70 33.43 -13.62 16.08
CA ALA A 70 32.02 -13.26 16.04
C ALA A 70 31.75 -12.12 15.06
N TRP A 71 30.50 -12.04 14.57
CA TRP A 71 30.06 -10.92 13.78
C TRP A 71 29.98 -9.65 14.64
N ARG A 72 30.56 -8.57 14.14
CA ARG A 72 30.56 -7.25 14.76
C ARG A 72 30.02 -6.22 13.81
N LYS A 73 29.12 -5.35 14.30
CA LYS A 73 28.60 -4.22 13.56
C LYS A 73 29.65 -3.09 13.51
N VAL A 74 30.01 -2.67 12.31
CA VAL A 74 30.87 -1.51 12.04
C VAL A 74 30.02 -0.42 11.43
N ALA A 75 29.89 0.70 12.13
CA ALA A 75 29.14 1.87 11.67
C ALA A 75 30.05 2.89 10.98
N PHE A 76 29.49 3.60 9.99
CA PHE A 76 30.14 4.67 9.27
C PHE A 76 29.16 5.77 8.87
N ALA A 77 29.70 6.93 8.45
CA ALA A 77 28.87 8.01 7.89
C ALA A 77 29.54 8.60 6.65
N LEU A 78 28.73 8.99 5.69
CA LEU A 78 29.19 9.63 4.44
C LEU A 78 28.45 10.95 4.23
N VAL A 79 29.20 11.99 3.78
CA VAL A 79 28.60 13.27 3.37
C VAL A 79 29.05 13.55 1.94
N PRO A 80 28.21 13.29 0.94
CA PRO A 80 28.57 13.48 -0.45
C PRO A 80 28.76 14.96 -0.79
N ARG A 81 29.70 15.23 -1.69
CA ARG A 81 30.02 16.58 -2.19
C ARG A 81 29.32 16.91 -3.51
N VAL A 82 28.47 16.03 -3.97
CA VAL A 82 27.68 16.20 -5.21
C VAL A 82 26.33 15.52 -5.04
N THR A 83 25.35 15.95 -5.84
CA THR A 83 24.08 15.25 -6.02
C THR A 83 24.16 14.33 -7.23
N ASP A 84 23.94 13.04 -7.00
CA ASP A 84 23.90 12.00 -8.05
C ASP A 84 22.89 10.90 -7.64
N PRO A 85 21.78 10.72 -8.34
CA PRO A 85 20.81 9.67 -8.02
C PRO A 85 21.31 8.26 -8.32
N MET A 86 22.39 8.12 -9.11
CA MET A 86 22.93 6.87 -9.62
C MET A 86 24.28 6.48 -8.99
N ALA A 87 24.57 6.98 -7.80
CA ALA A 87 25.80 6.60 -7.10
C ALA A 87 25.81 5.12 -6.69
N ARG A 88 26.96 4.60 -6.30
CA ARG A 88 27.13 3.29 -5.70
C ARG A 88 27.88 3.35 -4.37
N LEU A 89 27.57 2.44 -3.46
CA LEU A 89 28.34 2.23 -2.25
C LEU A 89 29.45 1.20 -2.54
N ARG A 90 30.70 1.56 -2.29
CA ARG A 90 31.83 0.62 -2.30
C ARG A 90 32.32 0.38 -0.86
N ILE A 91 32.56 -0.89 -0.53
CA ILE A 91 33.20 -1.34 0.72
C ILE A 91 34.47 -2.06 0.34
N SER A 92 35.63 -1.57 0.80
CA SER A 92 36.94 -2.13 0.50
C SER A 92 37.71 -2.48 1.77
N ALA A 93 38.33 -3.65 1.79
CA ALA A 93 39.33 -4.03 2.76
C ALA A 93 40.70 -3.59 2.25
N LEU A 94 41.50 -3.01 3.13
CA LEU A 94 42.82 -2.44 2.83
C LEU A 94 43.88 -3.10 3.70
N GLY A 95 45.12 -3.19 3.16
CA GLY A 95 46.29 -3.69 3.87
C GLY A 95 46.39 -5.20 3.92
N GLN A 96 46.54 -5.78 5.08
CA GLN A 96 46.70 -7.22 5.28
C GLN A 96 45.47 -7.78 6.02
N GLY A 97 45.22 -9.07 5.86
CA GLY A 97 44.17 -9.78 6.60
C GLY A 97 43.12 -10.43 5.74
N LYS A 98 42.03 -10.83 6.41
CA LYS A 98 40.85 -11.48 5.81
C LYS A 98 39.60 -11.06 6.58
N VAL A 99 38.60 -10.57 5.89
CA VAL A 99 37.34 -10.19 6.52
C VAL A 99 36.15 -10.67 5.70
N TRP A 100 35.16 -11.25 6.38
CA TRP A 100 33.82 -11.49 5.85
C TRP A 100 32.97 -10.27 6.14
N ILE A 101 32.15 -9.87 5.17
CA ILE A 101 31.17 -8.81 5.30
C ILE A 101 29.77 -9.34 5.00
N ASP A 102 28.77 -8.81 5.70
CA ASP A 102 27.36 -9.15 5.51
C ASP A 102 26.46 -7.99 6.00
N ASP A 103 25.16 -8.03 5.62
CA ASP A 103 24.12 -7.13 6.10
C ASP A 103 24.56 -5.66 6.10
N ALA A 104 24.98 -5.17 4.94
CA ALA A 104 25.35 -3.77 4.76
C ALA A 104 24.11 -2.89 4.55
N SER A 105 24.07 -1.75 5.23
CA SER A 105 23.00 -0.77 5.12
C SER A 105 23.59 0.63 4.90
N LEU A 106 22.93 1.45 4.09
CA LEU A 106 23.21 2.87 3.94
C LEU A 106 21.88 3.61 3.72
N VAL A 107 21.58 4.57 4.60
CA VAL A 107 20.35 5.36 4.57
C VAL A 107 20.67 6.84 4.83
N ASP A 108 19.80 7.75 4.34
CA ASP A 108 19.88 9.15 4.76
C ASP A 108 19.74 9.26 6.28
N GLU A 109 20.50 10.18 6.90
CA GLU A 109 20.34 10.46 8.33
C GLU A 109 18.89 10.91 8.60
N PRO A 110 18.18 10.24 9.53
CA PRO A 110 16.80 10.59 9.83
C PRO A 110 16.66 12.03 10.31
N THR A 111 15.84 12.81 9.65
CA THR A 111 15.55 14.21 10.00
C THR A 111 14.17 14.40 10.62
N ASN A 112 13.36 13.35 10.61
CA ASN A 112 12.01 13.34 11.17
C ASN A 112 11.64 11.94 11.65
N ARG A 113 10.45 11.84 12.27
CA ARG A 113 9.95 10.60 12.84
C ARG A 113 9.77 9.48 11.81
N PHE A 114 9.38 9.80 10.60
CA PHE A 114 9.23 8.80 9.53
C PHE A 114 10.58 8.22 9.11
N GLY A 115 11.63 9.06 9.05
CA GLY A 115 12.99 8.60 8.79
C GLY A 115 13.51 7.65 9.87
N GLU A 116 13.23 7.92 11.16
CA GLU A 116 13.55 7.02 12.27
C GLU A 116 12.85 5.65 12.14
N LEU A 117 11.68 5.59 11.51
CA LEU A 117 10.95 4.37 11.22
C LEU A 117 11.44 3.64 9.96
N GLY A 118 12.46 4.17 9.28
CA GLY A 118 12.95 3.65 8.00
C GLY A 118 12.06 3.98 6.80
N CYS A 119 11.15 4.96 6.92
CA CYS A 119 10.30 5.41 5.83
C CYS A 119 10.97 6.55 5.05
N ARG A 120 10.96 6.48 3.73
CA ARG A 120 11.33 7.61 2.89
C ARG A 120 10.27 8.72 3.01
N GLU A 121 10.72 9.91 3.38
CA GLU A 121 9.82 11.04 3.64
C GLU A 121 9.02 11.45 2.40
N ASP A 122 9.61 11.41 1.21
CA ASP A 122 8.93 11.75 -0.04
C ASP A 122 7.78 10.77 -0.38
N LEU A 123 7.92 9.47 -0.03
CA LEU A 123 6.86 8.49 -0.18
C LEU A 123 5.71 8.73 0.81
N VAL A 124 6.03 9.05 2.07
CA VAL A 124 4.99 9.41 3.05
C VAL A 124 4.27 10.67 2.64
N ARG A 125 4.98 11.70 2.15
CA ARG A 125 4.36 12.93 1.61
C ARG A 125 3.46 12.64 0.39
N ALA A 126 3.85 11.71 -0.49
CA ALA A 126 3.01 11.29 -1.60
C ALA A 126 1.70 10.66 -1.11
N PHE A 127 1.74 9.81 -0.08
CA PHE A 127 0.53 9.28 0.57
C PHE A 127 -0.34 10.37 1.19
N GLN A 128 0.27 11.34 1.85
CA GLN A 128 -0.47 12.48 2.40
C GLN A 128 -1.13 13.32 1.30
N LYS A 129 -0.41 13.55 0.18
CA LYS A 129 -0.94 14.23 -1.02
C LYS A 129 -2.08 13.45 -1.67
N GLN A 130 -2.04 12.12 -1.63
CA GLN A 130 -3.12 11.24 -2.08
C GLN A 130 -4.37 11.33 -1.18
N GLY A 131 -4.25 11.89 0.02
CA GLY A 131 -5.37 12.04 0.96
C GLY A 131 -5.87 10.70 1.50
N LEU A 132 -4.95 9.80 1.85
CA LEU A 132 -5.29 8.49 2.39
C LEU A 132 -6.05 8.61 3.72
N THR A 133 -7.13 7.85 3.84
CA THR A 133 -7.95 7.76 5.06
C THR A 133 -7.90 6.36 5.67
N PHE A 134 -7.24 5.43 5.01
CA PHE A 134 -7.06 4.06 5.44
C PHE A 134 -5.80 3.47 4.79
N LEU A 135 -5.08 2.61 5.50
CA LEU A 135 -3.89 1.91 5.00
C LEU A 135 -4.05 0.40 5.19
N ARG A 136 -3.60 -0.38 4.22
CA ARG A 136 -3.55 -1.84 4.35
C ARG A 136 -2.15 -2.37 4.06
N TRP A 137 -1.65 -3.23 4.95
CA TRP A 137 -0.43 -4.02 4.79
C TRP A 137 -0.77 -5.50 4.72
N GLY A 138 -0.49 -6.14 3.61
CA GLY A 138 -0.83 -7.54 3.41
C GLY A 138 -0.51 -8.00 1.99
N GLY A 139 -1.17 -9.05 1.56
CA GLY A 139 -0.97 -9.71 0.29
C GLY A 139 -0.43 -11.12 0.47
N SER A 140 -0.18 -11.83 -0.62
CA SER A 140 0.19 -13.26 -0.59
C SER A 140 1.49 -13.57 0.17
N MET A 141 2.31 -12.57 0.48
CA MET A 141 3.51 -12.74 1.32
C MET A 141 3.18 -13.29 2.72
N VAL A 142 1.98 -13.03 3.25
CA VAL A 142 1.60 -13.48 4.60
C VAL A 142 1.32 -14.98 4.70
N ASN A 143 1.10 -15.63 3.58
CA ASN A 143 0.75 -17.05 3.54
C ASN A 143 1.96 -17.97 3.65
N VAL A 144 3.20 -17.47 3.51
CA VAL A 144 4.39 -18.31 3.65
C VAL A 144 4.66 -18.65 5.12
N LYS A 145 5.14 -19.87 5.37
CA LYS A 145 5.32 -20.42 6.73
C LYS A 145 6.20 -19.55 7.66
N ASP A 146 7.14 -18.80 7.10
CA ASP A 146 8.11 -18.00 7.86
C ASP A 146 7.63 -16.58 8.12
N TYR A 147 6.48 -16.16 7.57
CA TYR A 147 5.87 -14.86 7.87
C TYR A 147 5.19 -14.90 9.25
N LEU A 148 5.97 -14.74 10.30
CA LEU A 148 5.54 -14.83 11.68
C LEU A 148 5.95 -13.59 12.48
N TYR A 149 5.11 -13.13 13.39
CA TYR A 149 5.37 -11.93 14.19
C TYR A 149 6.67 -12.00 14.99
N ARG A 150 7.06 -13.19 15.47
CA ARG A 150 8.33 -13.39 16.19
C ARG A 150 9.55 -12.96 15.38
N HIS A 151 9.51 -13.07 14.06
CA HIS A 151 10.58 -12.67 13.16
C HIS A 151 10.55 -11.17 12.81
N MET A 152 9.47 -10.48 13.16
CA MET A 152 9.29 -9.04 12.91
C MET A 152 9.76 -8.18 14.08
N THR A 153 10.36 -8.78 15.10
CA THR A 153 10.84 -8.11 16.32
C THR A 153 12.27 -8.54 16.62
N GLY A 154 13.09 -7.63 17.19
CA GLY A 154 14.49 -7.90 17.48
C GLY A 154 15.38 -7.79 16.23
N GLU A 155 16.39 -8.65 16.15
CA GLU A 155 17.28 -8.72 14.98
C GLU A 155 16.50 -9.20 13.76
N ARG A 156 16.63 -8.45 12.66
CA ARG A 156 15.88 -8.70 11.42
C ARG A 156 16.73 -9.49 10.44
N THR A 157 16.11 -10.52 9.86
CA THR A 157 16.75 -11.39 8.88
C THR A 157 16.01 -11.35 7.55
N PHE A 158 16.30 -12.28 6.67
CA PHE A 158 15.59 -12.53 5.43
C PHE A 158 14.73 -13.78 5.56
N TYR A 159 13.67 -13.86 4.76
CA TYR A 159 12.83 -15.04 4.64
C TYR A 159 12.56 -15.38 3.18
N HIS A 160 12.17 -16.61 2.93
CA HIS A 160 11.78 -17.04 1.60
C HIS A 160 10.36 -16.56 1.29
N GLY A 161 10.25 -15.54 0.45
CA GLY A 161 8.96 -14.96 0.06
C GLY A 161 8.27 -15.73 -1.06
N MET A 162 7.01 -15.42 -1.29
CA MET A 162 6.24 -15.96 -2.41
C MET A 162 6.61 -15.30 -3.75
N TRP A 163 6.84 -13.99 -3.73
CA TRP A 163 7.09 -13.17 -4.93
C TRP A 163 8.56 -13.02 -5.28
N SER A 164 9.45 -13.22 -4.32
CA SER A 164 10.89 -13.24 -4.53
C SER A 164 11.55 -14.33 -3.67
N TRP A 165 12.70 -14.82 -4.12
CA TRP A 165 13.45 -15.85 -3.37
C TRP A 165 13.82 -15.38 -1.97
N TRP A 166 14.14 -14.08 -1.82
CA TRP A 166 14.50 -13.48 -0.55
C TRP A 166 13.73 -12.20 -0.31
N SER A 167 13.02 -12.16 0.78
CA SER A 167 12.36 -10.97 1.30
C SER A 167 12.95 -10.60 2.65
N SER A 168 12.97 -9.30 2.95
CA SER A 168 13.53 -8.78 4.19
C SER A 168 12.43 -8.50 5.20
N TYR A 169 12.71 -8.75 6.48
CA TYR A 169 11.89 -8.28 7.60
C TYR A 169 12.14 -6.80 7.97
N ALA A 170 12.87 -6.03 7.15
CA ALA A 170 13.28 -4.66 7.49
C ALA A 170 12.09 -3.70 7.73
N PHE A 171 11.00 -3.83 6.95
CA PHE A 171 9.78 -3.06 7.14
C PHE A 171 8.59 -4.04 7.18
N MET A 172 7.94 -4.14 8.33
CA MET A 172 6.88 -5.12 8.58
C MET A 172 5.76 -4.49 9.41
N ILE A 173 4.91 -5.31 10.02
CA ILE A 173 3.78 -4.84 10.84
C ILE A 173 4.18 -3.78 11.88
N PRO A 174 5.30 -3.91 12.64
CA PRO A 174 5.67 -2.90 13.62
C PRO A 174 5.96 -1.52 13.01
N GLU A 175 6.71 -1.45 11.92
CA GLU A 175 7.02 -0.20 11.22
C GLU A 175 5.78 0.37 10.55
N PHE A 176 4.98 -0.49 9.91
CA PHE A 176 3.74 -0.10 9.25
C PHE A 176 2.72 0.52 10.22
N VAL A 177 2.46 -0.13 11.36
CA VAL A 177 1.51 0.39 12.36
C VAL A 177 2.01 1.70 12.98
N ARG A 178 3.33 1.82 13.23
CA ARG A 178 3.92 3.09 13.69
C ARG A 178 3.78 4.20 12.64
N MET A 179 4.05 3.90 11.37
CA MET A 179 3.83 4.85 10.27
C MET A 179 2.38 5.31 10.18
N ALA A 180 1.42 4.37 10.24
CA ALA A 180 0.00 4.69 10.24
C ALA A 180 -0.40 5.56 11.43
N ALA A 181 0.15 5.29 12.61
CA ALA A 181 -0.08 6.08 13.82
C ALA A 181 0.48 7.51 13.70
N GLU A 182 1.71 7.68 13.17
CA GLU A 182 2.28 9.02 12.90
C GLU A 182 1.45 9.78 11.84
N MET A 183 0.89 9.09 10.86
CA MET A 183 -0.03 9.67 9.87
C MET A 183 -1.44 9.92 10.43
N LYS A 184 -1.78 9.36 11.60
CA LYS A 184 -3.13 9.36 12.21
C LYS A 184 -4.19 8.73 11.31
N VAL A 185 -3.85 7.65 10.64
CA VAL A 185 -4.71 6.96 9.67
C VAL A 185 -5.01 5.54 10.18
N PRO A 186 -6.29 5.13 10.27
CA PRO A 186 -6.67 3.75 10.55
C PRO A 186 -5.96 2.77 9.62
N CYS A 187 -5.64 1.58 10.13
CA CYS A 187 -4.96 0.62 9.28
C CYS A 187 -5.39 -0.84 9.52
N ALA A 188 -5.33 -1.60 8.42
CA ALA A 188 -5.42 -3.05 8.44
C ALA A 188 -4.05 -3.66 8.14
N PHE A 189 -3.77 -4.80 8.76
CA PHE A 189 -2.61 -5.60 8.41
C PHE A 189 -2.96 -7.09 8.52
N SER A 190 -2.33 -7.88 7.66
CA SER A 190 -2.54 -9.31 7.63
C SER A 190 -1.48 -10.02 8.47
N ILE A 191 -1.92 -11.00 9.24
CA ILE A 191 -1.05 -11.98 9.90
C ILE A 191 -1.18 -13.32 9.20
N ASN A 192 -0.23 -14.22 9.41
CA ASN A 192 -0.35 -15.59 8.92
C ASN A 192 -1.60 -16.26 9.50
N ALA A 193 -2.38 -16.92 8.65
CA ALA A 193 -3.58 -17.64 9.09
C ALA A 193 -3.25 -18.74 10.13
N TYR A 194 -2.03 -19.23 10.13
CA TYR A 194 -1.55 -20.27 11.05
C TYR A 194 -0.50 -19.75 12.04
N GLU A 195 -0.55 -18.45 12.34
CA GLU A 195 0.28 -17.80 13.36
C GLU A 195 0.24 -18.59 14.68
N PRO A 196 1.36 -18.82 15.36
CA PRO A 196 1.36 -19.32 16.73
C PRO A 196 0.58 -18.41 17.66
N VAL A 197 -0.26 -18.98 18.55
CA VAL A 197 -1.13 -18.21 19.43
C VAL A 197 -0.34 -17.25 20.32
N GLU A 198 0.79 -17.70 20.83
CA GLU A 198 1.67 -16.87 21.67
C GLU A 198 2.22 -15.66 20.93
N ASP A 199 2.50 -15.77 19.63
CA ASP A 199 2.94 -14.65 18.78
C ASP A 199 1.80 -13.68 18.51
N ALA A 200 0.62 -14.19 18.19
CA ALA A 200 -0.59 -13.41 18.02
C ALA A 200 -0.97 -12.62 19.29
N VAL A 201 -0.85 -13.25 20.47
CA VAL A 201 -1.09 -12.59 21.77
C VAL A 201 -0.03 -11.51 22.02
N ARG A 202 1.25 -11.76 21.76
CA ARG A 202 2.31 -10.75 21.87
C ARG A 202 2.07 -9.56 20.96
N LEU A 203 1.63 -9.80 19.72
CA LEU A 203 1.24 -8.74 18.80
C LEU A 203 0.05 -7.95 19.35
N ALA A 204 -1.01 -8.61 19.82
CA ALA A 204 -2.19 -7.97 20.38
C ALA A 204 -1.85 -7.09 21.61
N ALA A 205 -0.97 -7.57 22.47
CA ALA A 205 -0.46 -6.81 23.62
C ALA A 205 0.35 -5.58 23.17
N TRP A 206 1.21 -5.74 22.17
CA TRP A 206 2.00 -4.64 21.61
C TRP A 206 1.11 -3.56 20.99
N LEU A 207 0.01 -3.94 20.33
CA LEU A 207 -0.94 -3.03 19.67
C LEU A 207 -1.76 -2.17 20.63
N ARG A 208 -1.88 -2.53 21.93
CA ARG A 208 -2.63 -1.75 22.94
C ARG A 208 -2.11 -0.32 23.13
N ARG A 209 -0.86 -0.06 22.76
CA ARG A 209 -0.21 1.25 22.89
C ARG A 209 -0.66 2.29 21.87
N PHE A 210 -1.37 1.87 20.81
CA PHE A 210 -1.82 2.75 19.74
C PHE A 210 -3.29 3.11 19.91
N ASP A 211 -3.58 4.41 19.81
CA ASP A 211 -4.94 4.93 19.89
C ASP A 211 -5.46 5.26 18.48
N LEU A 212 -5.61 4.24 17.65
CA LEU A 212 -6.21 4.30 16.33
C LEU A 212 -6.98 3.01 16.04
N PRO A 213 -7.99 3.02 15.15
CA PRO A 213 -8.66 1.80 14.72
C PRO A 213 -7.69 0.84 14.02
N LEU A 214 -7.59 -0.39 14.55
CA LEU A 214 -6.70 -1.43 14.06
C LEU A 214 -7.51 -2.64 13.63
N TYR A 215 -7.25 -3.11 12.42
CA TYR A 215 -7.92 -4.24 11.79
C TYR A 215 -6.90 -5.35 11.51
N VAL A 216 -7.17 -6.54 12.02
CA VAL A 216 -6.30 -7.71 11.86
C VAL A 216 -6.94 -8.66 10.87
N GLN A 217 -6.38 -8.77 9.69
CA GLN A 217 -6.79 -9.74 8.68
C GLN A 217 -6.06 -11.07 8.93
N ILE A 218 -6.81 -12.16 9.01
CA ILE A 218 -6.27 -13.49 9.29
C ILE A 218 -5.97 -14.20 7.96
N GLY A 219 -4.73 -14.13 7.50
CA GLY A 219 -4.32 -14.63 6.18
C GLY A 219 -4.52 -13.63 5.05
N ASN A 220 -4.46 -14.12 3.82
CA ASN A 220 -4.74 -13.38 2.59
C ASN A 220 -5.21 -14.36 1.51
N GLU A 221 -6.33 -14.08 0.85
CA GLU A 221 -6.90 -14.90 -0.23
C GLU A 221 -6.98 -16.39 0.12
N GLU A 222 -7.41 -16.67 1.35
CA GLU A 222 -7.52 -18.02 1.85
C GLU A 222 -8.54 -18.83 1.04
N CYS A 223 -8.27 -20.12 0.88
CA CYS A 223 -9.08 -21.06 0.11
C CYS A 223 -9.24 -20.67 -1.38
N ALA A 224 -8.33 -19.91 -1.94
CA ALA A 224 -8.38 -19.47 -3.34
C ALA A 224 -7.95 -20.53 -4.35
N GLY A 225 -7.07 -21.44 -3.95
CA GLY A 225 -6.61 -22.59 -4.76
C GLY A 225 -5.48 -22.31 -5.75
N TYR A 226 -5.15 -21.06 -6.04
CA TYR A 226 -4.06 -20.71 -6.94
C TYR A 226 -2.71 -20.58 -6.21
N ASN A 227 -2.74 -20.36 -4.92
CA ASN A 227 -1.56 -20.24 -4.07
C ASN A 227 -1.41 -21.51 -3.23
N PRO A 228 -0.27 -22.22 -3.28
CA PRO A 228 -0.08 -23.48 -2.54
C PRO A 228 -0.16 -23.31 -1.02
N TYR A 229 -0.05 -22.09 -0.51
CA TYR A 229 -0.07 -21.80 0.93
C TYR A 229 -1.47 -21.45 1.45
N CYS A 230 -2.42 -21.03 0.61
CA CYS A 230 -3.75 -20.58 1.06
C CYS A 230 -4.84 -21.67 1.03
N GLY A 231 -4.49 -22.91 0.76
CA GLY A 231 -5.48 -24.01 0.66
C GLY A 231 -6.33 -23.95 -0.61
N LYS A 232 -7.10 -25.00 -0.81
CA LYS A 232 -7.99 -25.17 -1.96
C LYS A 232 -9.39 -24.61 -1.64
N PRO A 233 -10.19 -24.30 -2.67
CA PRO A 233 -11.61 -23.98 -2.46
C PRO A 233 -12.42 -25.26 -2.18
N ASP A 234 -12.18 -25.86 -1.02
CA ASP A 234 -12.87 -27.06 -0.54
C ASP A 234 -13.26 -26.94 0.94
N LEU A 235 -14.26 -27.70 1.36
CA LEU A 235 -14.76 -27.66 2.74
C LEU A 235 -13.71 -28.00 3.80
N PRO A 236 -12.81 -28.98 3.60
CA PRO A 236 -11.75 -29.25 4.55
C PRO A 236 -10.82 -28.05 4.78
N SER A 237 -10.43 -27.34 3.72
CA SER A 237 -9.59 -26.14 3.83
C SER A 237 -10.31 -24.99 4.57
N VAL A 238 -11.57 -24.75 4.26
CA VAL A 238 -12.39 -23.72 4.93
C VAL A 238 -12.55 -24.03 6.42
N ARG A 239 -12.78 -25.29 6.80
CA ARG A 239 -12.91 -25.69 8.21
C ARG A 239 -11.61 -25.50 8.98
N ARG A 240 -10.47 -25.92 8.41
CA ARG A 240 -9.15 -25.69 9.02
C ARG A 240 -8.87 -24.20 9.22
N TYR A 241 -9.16 -23.39 8.20
CA TYR A 241 -9.03 -21.96 8.29
C TYR A 241 -9.94 -21.39 9.39
N GLY A 242 -11.21 -21.78 9.43
CA GLY A 242 -12.17 -21.37 10.47
C GLY A 242 -11.74 -21.73 11.89
N GLU A 243 -11.15 -22.93 12.10
CA GLU A 243 -10.58 -23.32 13.38
C GLU A 243 -9.44 -22.39 13.79
N SER A 244 -8.57 -22.04 12.83
CA SER A 244 -7.47 -21.12 13.06
C SER A 244 -7.98 -19.71 13.40
N VAL A 245 -8.95 -19.18 12.65
CA VAL A 245 -9.60 -17.89 12.94
C VAL A 245 -10.16 -17.87 14.37
N ARG A 246 -10.96 -18.86 14.73
CA ARG A 246 -11.55 -18.93 16.09
C ARG A 246 -10.49 -18.91 17.19
N ARG A 247 -9.44 -19.71 17.02
CA ARG A 247 -8.31 -19.81 17.95
C ARG A 247 -7.58 -18.47 18.10
N LEU A 248 -7.18 -17.85 16.98
CA LEU A 248 -6.40 -16.62 16.98
C LEU A 248 -7.23 -15.43 17.46
N VAL A 249 -8.44 -15.25 16.92
CA VAL A 249 -9.32 -14.13 17.28
C VAL A 249 -9.70 -14.18 18.75
N THR A 250 -10.05 -15.36 19.30
CA THR A 250 -10.37 -15.50 20.73
C THR A 250 -9.20 -15.08 21.61
N ALA A 251 -7.99 -15.54 21.30
CA ALA A 251 -6.80 -15.21 22.07
C ALA A 251 -6.43 -13.73 21.97
N MET A 252 -6.41 -13.17 20.76
CA MET A 252 -6.07 -11.77 20.53
C MET A 252 -7.12 -10.81 21.10
N ARG A 253 -8.42 -11.12 20.96
CA ARG A 253 -9.51 -10.29 21.50
C ARG A 253 -9.51 -10.26 23.02
N ARG A 254 -9.15 -11.36 23.68
CA ARG A 254 -8.98 -11.41 25.14
C ARG A 254 -7.84 -10.49 25.58
N GLU A 255 -6.75 -10.43 24.81
CA GLU A 255 -5.61 -9.56 25.11
C GLU A 255 -5.89 -8.09 24.77
N ASN A 256 -6.51 -7.83 23.61
CA ASN A 256 -6.85 -6.47 23.16
C ASN A 256 -8.27 -6.44 22.56
N PRO A 257 -9.30 -6.10 23.37
CA PRO A 257 -10.69 -6.10 22.93
C PRO A 257 -11.03 -4.98 21.92
N LYS A 258 -10.14 -4.01 21.70
CA LYS A 258 -10.35 -2.94 20.70
C LYS A 258 -10.09 -3.41 19.26
N LEU A 259 -9.39 -4.54 19.07
CA LEU A 259 -9.06 -5.04 17.74
C LEU A 259 -10.31 -5.47 16.97
N LYS A 260 -10.32 -5.14 15.67
CA LYS A 260 -11.30 -5.63 14.70
C LYS A 260 -10.66 -6.73 13.85
N PHE A 261 -11.42 -7.75 13.52
CA PHE A 261 -10.91 -8.91 12.81
C PHE A 261 -11.58 -9.05 11.45
N VAL A 262 -10.77 -9.48 10.47
CA VAL A 262 -11.18 -9.56 9.08
C VAL A 262 -10.94 -10.98 8.55
N ASN A 263 -11.99 -11.60 8.03
CA ASN A 263 -11.94 -12.88 7.32
C ASN A 263 -11.28 -12.67 5.95
N ALA A 264 -10.35 -13.53 5.60
CA ALA A 264 -9.59 -13.47 4.36
C ALA A 264 -9.94 -14.56 3.34
N ILE A 265 -11.05 -15.30 3.51
CA ILE A 265 -11.49 -16.25 2.48
C ILE A 265 -11.80 -15.46 1.21
N MET A 266 -11.13 -15.82 0.11
CA MET A 266 -11.30 -15.13 -1.16
C MET A 266 -12.73 -15.26 -1.68
N TRP A 267 -13.37 -14.11 -1.95
CA TRP A 267 -14.70 -14.08 -2.51
C TRP A 267 -14.71 -14.57 -3.95
N GLN A 268 -15.30 -15.72 -4.19
CA GLN A 268 -15.47 -16.31 -5.52
C GLN A 268 -16.91 -16.78 -5.70
N ALA A 269 -17.74 -15.99 -6.36
CA ALA A 269 -19.17 -16.25 -6.51
C ALA A 269 -19.52 -17.63 -7.11
N LYS A 270 -18.59 -18.24 -7.86
CA LYS A 270 -18.74 -19.62 -8.39
C LYS A 270 -18.64 -20.72 -7.33
N HIS A 271 -18.19 -20.39 -6.11
CA HIS A 271 -18.00 -21.30 -4.99
C HIS A 271 -18.83 -20.88 -3.78
N MET A 272 -20.14 -20.67 -3.97
CA MET A 272 -21.04 -20.20 -2.91
C MET A 272 -21.10 -21.15 -1.71
N ASP A 273 -21.01 -22.45 -1.91
CA ASP A 273 -20.94 -23.47 -0.85
C ASP A 273 -19.73 -23.25 0.08
N ILE A 274 -18.58 -22.89 -0.48
CA ILE A 274 -17.34 -22.56 0.24
C ILE A 274 -17.51 -21.24 1.02
N LEU A 275 -18.14 -20.23 0.39
CA LEU A 275 -18.38 -18.95 1.03
C LEU A 275 -19.38 -19.08 2.19
N GLU A 276 -20.45 -19.85 2.01
CA GLU A 276 -21.42 -20.12 3.08
C GLU A 276 -20.80 -20.86 4.26
N GLU A 277 -20.00 -21.90 3.99
CA GLU A 277 -19.26 -22.59 5.07
C GLU A 277 -18.28 -21.65 5.75
N GLY A 278 -17.53 -20.83 4.97
CA GLY A 278 -16.62 -19.81 5.51
C GLY A 278 -17.33 -18.82 6.42
N PHE A 279 -18.52 -18.36 6.02
CA PHE A 279 -19.37 -17.51 6.85
C PHE A 279 -19.73 -18.21 8.17
N ARG A 280 -20.26 -19.45 8.13
CA ARG A 280 -20.61 -20.21 9.35
C ARG A 280 -19.43 -20.41 10.29
N GLN A 281 -18.22 -20.58 9.74
CA GLN A 281 -17.00 -20.78 10.51
C GLN A 281 -16.47 -19.52 11.19
N THR A 282 -16.74 -18.33 10.62
CA THR A 282 -16.10 -17.07 11.03
C THR A 282 -17.07 -16.01 11.57
N ASP A 283 -18.38 -16.20 11.39
CA ASP A 283 -19.41 -15.31 11.94
C ASP A 283 -19.36 -15.29 13.47
N GLY A 284 -19.47 -14.10 14.08
CA GLY A 284 -19.29 -13.88 15.52
C GLY A 284 -17.82 -13.77 15.94
N PHE A 285 -16.87 -14.18 15.10
CA PHE A 285 -15.43 -14.01 15.34
C PHE A 285 -14.86 -12.85 14.54
N CYS A 286 -15.16 -12.76 13.25
CA CYS A 286 -14.73 -11.65 12.40
C CYS A 286 -15.80 -10.55 12.35
N ASP A 287 -15.33 -9.31 12.35
CA ASP A 287 -16.16 -8.10 12.20
C ASP A 287 -16.40 -7.78 10.70
N TYR A 288 -15.45 -8.17 9.83
CA TYR A 288 -15.48 -7.90 8.39
C TYR A 288 -15.07 -9.12 7.59
N TRP A 289 -15.51 -9.13 6.32
CA TRP A 289 -15.02 -10.02 5.28
C TRP A 289 -14.32 -9.20 4.21
N ASP A 290 -13.11 -9.59 3.84
CA ASP A 290 -12.33 -8.94 2.81
C ASP A 290 -12.79 -9.38 1.40
N LEU A 291 -13.01 -8.39 0.55
CA LEU A 291 -13.25 -8.58 -0.88
C LEU A 291 -12.00 -8.14 -1.66
N HIS A 292 -11.60 -8.95 -2.65
CA HIS A 292 -10.69 -8.52 -3.69
C HIS A 292 -11.49 -8.32 -4.97
N VAL A 293 -11.37 -7.15 -5.60
CA VAL A 293 -12.18 -6.77 -6.75
C VAL A 293 -11.34 -6.43 -7.97
N GLY A 294 -11.83 -6.76 -9.15
CA GLY A 294 -11.22 -6.35 -10.42
C GLY A 294 -11.45 -4.86 -10.69
N CYS A 295 -10.40 -4.17 -11.14
CA CYS A 295 -10.35 -2.73 -11.36
C CYS A 295 -9.84 -2.44 -12.78
N TRP A 296 -10.68 -2.73 -13.80
CA TRP A 296 -10.28 -2.82 -15.20
C TRP A 296 -10.62 -1.60 -16.05
N GLY A 297 -11.55 -0.74 -15.61
CA GLY A 297 -12.00 0.46 -16.31
C GLY A 297 -13.24 1.06 -15.66
N ALA A 298 -13.81 2.08 -16.27
CA ALA A 298 -15.13 2.59 -15.90
C ALA A 298 -16.14 1.44 -15.89
N GLY A 299 -17.09 1.44 -14.93
CA GLY A 299 -18.02 0.34 -14.71
C GLY A 299 -17.53 -0.74 -13.73
N SER A 300 -16.29 -0.69 -13.25
CA SER A 300 -15.75 -1.65 -12.26
C SER A 300 -16.54 -1.67 -10.94
N GLY A 301 -17.23 -0.60 -10.59
CA GLY A 301 -18.14 -0.53 -9.44
C GLY A 301 -19.27 -1.57 -9.46
N LYS A 302 -19.62 -2.12 -10.62
CA LYS A 302 -20.57 -3.23 -10.76
C LYS A 302 -20.14 -4.43 -9.90
N ASN A 303 -18.85 -4.78 -9.91
CA ASN A 303 -18.32 -5.91 -9.15
C ASN A 303 -18.57 -5.74 -7.63
N VAL A 304 -18.44 -4.50 -7.13
CA VAL A 304 -18.72 -4.17 -5.73
C VAL A 304 -20.19 -4.33 -5.41
N ARG A 305 -21.07 -3.79 -6.26
CA ARG A 305 -22.56 -3.88 -6.07
C ARG A 305 -23.02 -5.33 -6.03
N GLU A 306 -22.54 -6.15 -6.97
CA GLU A 306 -22.87 -7.57 -7.07
C GLU A 306 -22.39 -8.36 -5.86
N ALA A 307 -21.12 -8.17 -5.45
CA ALA A 307 -20.56 -8.85 -4.27
C ALA A 307 -21.30 -8.44 -2.98
N CYS A 308 -21.59 -7.16 -2.79
CA CYS A 308 -22.35 -6.67 -1.64
C CYS A 308 -23.79 -7.23 -1.59
N ALA A 309 -24.47 -7.30 -2.73
CA ALA A 309 -25.81 -7.89 -2.82
C ALA A 309 -25.78 -9.38 -2.47
N ALA A 310 -24.88 -10.15 -3.08
CA ALA A 310 -24.74 -11.58 -2.83
C ALA A 310 -24.37 -11.88 -1.37
N PHE A 311 -23.47 -11.06 -0.77
CA PHE A 311 -23.12 -11.20 0.65
C PHE A 311 -24.31 -10.93 1.57
N ARG A 312 -25.08 -9.86 1.33
CA ARG A 312 -26.30 -9.57 2.11
C ARG A 312 -27.32 -10.69 2.01
N ASP A 313 -27.50 -11.27 0.83
CA ASP A 313 -28.42 -12.39 0.62
C ASP A 313 -27.94 -13.64 1.36
N MET A 314 -26.65 -13.94 1.34
CA MET A 314 -26.05 -15.03 2.11
C MET A 314 -26.26 -14.83 3.63
N VAL A 315 -25.95 -13.65 4.16
CA VAL A 315 -26.14 -13.32 5.58
C VAL A 315 -27.62 -13.46 5.97
N ARG A 316 -28.53 -12.91 5.16
CA ARG A 316 -29.99 -12.99 5.43
C ARG A 316 -30.48 -14.43 5.54
N ARG A 317 -29.95 -15.34 4.70
CA ARG A 317 -30.33 -16.77 4.72
C ARG A 317 -29.70 -17.53 5.86
N LEU A 318 -28.45 -17.25 6.21
CA LEU A 318 -27.67 -18.07 7.16
C LEU A 318 -27.76 -17.57 8.60
N ASN A 319 -27.64 -16.27 8.81
CA ASN A 319 -27.78 -15.61 10.11
C ASN A 319 -28.16 -14.14 9.94
N PRO A 320 -29.48 -13.80 9.93
CA PRO A 320 -29.93 -12.42 9.74
C PRO A 320 -29.55 -11.48 10.91
N GLN A 321 -29.07 -12.01 12.04
CA GLN A 321 -28.59 -11.23 13.17
C GLN A 321 -27.08 -10.93 13.09
N SER A 322 -26.37 -11.47 12.11
CA SER A 322 -24.95 -11.21 11.92
C SER A 322 -24.66 -9.73 11.71
N LYS A 323 -23.58 -9.27 12.34
CA LYS A 323 -23.09 -7.90 12.21
C LYS A 323 -21.86 -7.79 11.31
N MET A 324 -21.49 -8.91 10.67
CA MET A 324 -20.35 -8.93 9.75
C MET A 324 -20.61 -8.01 8.57
N ARG A 325 -19.64 -7.18 8.25
CA ARG A 325 -19.64 -6.22 7.14
C ARG A 325 -18.54 -6.56 6.15
N LEU A 326 -18.38 -5.74 5.13
CA LEU A 326 -17.38 -5.94 4.09
C LEU A 326 -16.27 -4.88 4.15
N ALA A 327 -15.09 -5.25 3.67
CA ALA A 327 -14.00 -4.35 3.33
C ALA A 327 -13.45 -4.77 1.97
N ILE A 328 -12.88 -3.84 1.20
CA ILE A 328 -12.13 -4.14 -0.01
C ILE A 328 -10.68 -3.79 0.31
N PHE A 329 -9.87 -4.81 0.57
CA PHE A 329 -8.46 -4.60 0.89
C PHE A 329 -7.54 -4.73 -0.32
N GLU A 330 -8.12 -5.10 -1.48
CA GLU A 330 -7.34 -5.21 -2.69
C GLU A 330 -8.20 -4.96 -3.95
N GLU A 331 -7.86 -3.89 -4.69
CA GLU A 331 -8.35 -3.66 -6.04
C GLU A 331 -7.21 -3.97 -7.03
N ASN A 332 -7.41 -4.93 -7.91
CA ASN A 332 -6.39 -5.38 -8.86
C ASN A 332 -6.78 -5.08 -10.31
N GLY A 333 -5.88 -4.44 -11.08
CA GLY A 333 -6.16 -4.05 -12.46
C GLY A 333 -4.99 -4.15 -13.43
N ASN A 334 -3.81 -4.49 -12.97
CA ASN A 334 -2.57 -4.67 -13.75
C ASN A 334 -2.26 -3.54 -14.76
N HIS A 335 -2.59 -2.30 -14.41
CA HIS A 335 -2.24 -1.08 -15.13
C HIS A 335 -2.29 0.12 -14.19
N HIS A 336 -1.56 1.19 -14.52
CA HIS A 336 -1.38 2.38 -13.68
C HIS A 336 -1.80 3.69 -14.36
N ASP A 337 -2.50 3.59 -15.50
CA ASP A 337 -2.89 4.66 -16.41
C ASP A 337 -4.25 5.30 -16.04
N MET A 338 -4.78 6.14 -16.93
CA MET A 338 -6.09 6.79 -16.75
C MET A 338 -7.24 5.79 -16.65
N ARG A 339 -7.16 4.63 -17.29
CA ARG A 339 -8.13 3.53 -17.18
C ARG A 339 -8.25 3.05 -15.75
N ARG A 340 -7.11 2.91 -15.02
CA ARG A 340 -7.07 2.57 -13.60
C ARG A 340 -7.72 3.64 -12.73
N ALA A 341 -7.54 4.92 -13.07
CA ALA A 341 -8.16 6.02 -12.36
C ALA A 341 -9.69 5.98 -12.45
N LEU A 342 -10.23 5.74 -13.63
CA LEU A 342 -11.68 5.61 -13.86
C LEU A 342 -12.25 4.38 -13.16
N ALA A 343 -11.53 3.26 -13.19
CA ALA A 343 -11.92 2.04 -12.51
C ALA A 343 -12.02 2.27 -11.00
N HIS A 344 -11.00 2.88 -10.38
CA HIS A 344 -11.00 3.20 -8.96
C HIS A 344 -12.12 4.19 -8.59
N ALA A 345 -12.31 5.25 -9.39
CA ALA A 345 -13.40 6.20 -9.17
C ALA A 345 -14.78 5.52 -9.23
N SER A 346 -15.00 4.59 -10.18
CA SER A 346 -16.20 3.77 -10.30
C SER A 346 -16.42 2.88 -9.06
N ILE A 347 -15.35 2.25 -8.57
CA ILE A 347 -15.39 1.45 -7.33
C ILE A 347 -15.76 2.34 -6.13
N LEU A 348 -15.15 3.51 -5.99
CA LEU A 348 -15.46 4.45 -4.90
C LEU A 348 -16.90 4.95 -4.94
N ILE A 349 -17.47 5.15 -6.13
CA ILE A 349 -18.89 5.48 -6.30
C ILE A 349 -19.74 4.34 -5.73
N ALA A 350 -19.48 3.11 -6.16
CA ALA A 350 -20.20 1.93 -5.67
C ALA A 350 -20.02 1.71 -4.15
N CYS A 351 -18.83 1.98 -3.61
CA CYS A 351 -18.59 1.90 -2.16
C CYS A 351 -19.45 2.89 -1.37
N ARG A 352 -19.56 4.15 -1.84
CA ARG A 352 -20.41 5.16 -1.18
C ARG A 352 -21.88 4.75 -1.14
N GLU A 353 -22.39 4.09 -2.18
CA GLU A 353 -23.76 3.57 -2.23
C GLU A 353 -24.02 2.51 -1.15
N GLN A 354 -22.98 1.85 -0.63
CA GLN A 354 -23.11 0.84 0.41
C GLN A 354 -23.17 1.43 1.82
N GLY A 355 -22.85 2.71 2.00
CA GLY A 355 -22.79 3.37 3.31
C GLY A 355 -21.86 2.62 4.27
N ASP A 356 -22.26 2.52 5.53
CA ASP A 356 -21.49 1.85 6.59
C ASP A 356 -21.29 0.34 6.40
N PHE A 357 -21.96 -0.26 5.45
CA PHE A 357 -21.83 -1.69 5.19
C PHE A 357 -20.46 -2.05 4.63
N LEU A 358 -19.78 -1.11 3.99
CA LEU A 358 -18.47 -1.30 3.42
C LEU A 358 -17.47 -0.34 4.07
N LEU A 359 -16.44 -0.90 4.75
CA LEU A 359 -15.48 -0.15 5.55
C LEU A 359 -14.60 0.79 4.71
N THR A 360 -13.99 0.25 3.66
CA THR A 360 -12.99 0.96 2.84
C THR A 360 -12.74 0.23 1.53
N SER A 361 -12.06 0.90 0.61
CA SER A 361 -11.48 0.26 -0.59
C SER A 361 -10.03 0.70 -0.75
N CYS A 362 -9.13 -0.28 -0.91
CA CYS A 362 -7.68 -0.10 -0.99
C CYS A 362 -7.17 -0.56 -2.36
N PRO A 363 -6.83 0.36 -3.27
CA PRO A 363 -6.22 -0.03 -4.53
C PRO A 363 -4.79 -0.56 -4.32
N ALA A 364 -4.50 -1.70 -4.88
CA ALA A 364 -3.17 -2.30 -4.89
C ALA A 364 -2.43 -1.93 -6.19
N ASN A 365 -1.12 -1.70 -6.16
CA ASN A 365 -0.20 -1.58 -5.06
C ASN A 365 -0.08 -0.10 -4.65
N ALA A 366 0.16 0.16 -3.36
CA ALA A 366 0.35 1.54 -2.91
C ALA A 366 1.61 2.17 -3.52
N LEU A 367 2.71 1.40 -3.62
CA LEU A 367 4.01 1.83 -4.13
C LEU A 367 4.46 0.91 -5.27
N GLN A 368 5.15 1.50 -6.26
CA GLN A 368 5.81 0.74 -7.31
C GLN A 368 7.12 1.42 -7.72
N PRO A 369 8.26 0.69 -7.71
CA PRO A 369 9.49 1.18 -8.29
C PRO A 369 9.33 1.36 -9.81
N TYR A 370 9.72 2.51 -10.33
CA TYR A 370 9.64 2.78 -11.76
C TYR A 370 10.54 1.81 -12.56
N ASN A 371 10.00 1.20 -13.62
CA ASN A 371 10.66 0.17 -14.43
C ASN A 371 11.06 -1.12 -13.69
N HIS A 372 10.57 -1.33 -12.46
CA HIS A 372 10.82 -2.53 -11.69
C HIS A 372 9.51 -3.13 -11.18
N ASN A 373 8.96 -4.04 -11.94
CA ASN A 373 7.73 -4.76 -11.61
C ASN A 373 8.04 -6.25 -11.46
N ASP A 374 8.54 -6.63 -10.30
CA ASP A 374 9.04 -7.99 -10.01
C ASP A 374 7.93 -9.01 -9.88
N ASN A 375 6.77 -8.58 -9.40
CA ASN A 375 5.63 -9.46 -9.15
C ASN A 375 4.66 -9.61 -10.32
N GLY A 376 4.93 -8.95 -11.45
CA GLY A 376 4.08 -8.99 -12.64
C GLY A 376 2.82 -8.12 -12.57
N TRP A 377 2.60 -7.34 -11.48
CA TRP A 377 1.45 -6.48 -11.28
C TRP A 377 1.83 -5.01 -11.49
N ASP A 378 1.57 -4.48 -12.67
CA ASP A 378 1.84 -3.09 -13.03
C ASP A 378 0.66 -2.19 -12.69
N GLN A 379 0.49 -1.86 -11.39
CA GLN A 379 -0.71 -1.18 -10.88
C GLN A 379 -0.44 -0.19 -9.75
N GLY A 380 0.80 0.32 -9.64
CA GLY A 380 1.20 1.23 -8.56
C GLY A 380 0.43 2.55 -8.54
N GLN A 381 0.12 3.02 -7.33
CA GLN A 381 -0.52 4.31 -7.07
C GLN A 381 0.52 5.44 -7.05
N VAL A 382 1.61 5.20 -6.32
CA VAL A 382 2.76 6.09 -6.22
C VAL A 382 3.94 5.40 -6.83
N PHE A 383 4.49 6.00 -7.86
CA PHE A 383 5.73 5.55 -8.47
C PHE A 383 6.90 6.29 -7.83
N PHE A 384 8.06 5.63 -7.80
CA PHE A 384 9.26 6.22 -7.26
C PHE A 384 10.53 5.74 -7.95
N THR A 385 11.55 6.58 -7.91
CA THR A 385 12.95 6.30 -8.20
C THR A 385 13.77 6.43 -6.89
N PRO A 386 15.07 6.17 -6.87
CA PRO A 386 15.88 6.41 -5.68
C PRO A 386 15.80 7.83 -5.12
N ASP A 387 15.53 8.84 -5.95
CA ASP A 387 15.61 10.26 -5.62
C ASP A 387 14.28 11.01 -5.61
N LYS A 388 13.18 10.43 -6.15
CA LYS A 388 11.86 11.10 -6.24
C LYS A 388 10.69 10.13 -6.16
N ALA A 389 9.51 10.68 -5.87
CA ALA A 389 8.23 9.98 -5.88
C ALA A 389 7.14 10.85 -6.51
N TRP A 390 6.16 10.23 -7.20
CA TRP A 390 5.04 10.94 -7.84
C TRP A 390 3.78 10.08 -7.92
N LEU A 391 2.63 10.75 -8.07
CA LEU A 391 1.32 10.10 -8.11
C LEU A 391 0.95 9.72 -9.54
N GLN A 392 0.41 8.52 -9.70
CA GLN A 392 -0.25 8.09 -10.92
C GLN A 392 -1.72 8.57 -10.97
N PRO A 393 -2.41 8.51 -12.12
CA PRO A 393 -3.79 8.98 -12.25
C PRO A 393 -4.75 8.40 -11.23
N CYS A 394 -4.60 7.13 -10.83
CA CYS A 394 -5.43 6.49 -9.82
C CYS A 394 -5.26 7.14 -8.43
N ALA A 395 -4.03 7.49 -8.04
CA ALA A 395 -3.78 8.22 -6.80
C ALA A 395 -4.42 9.62 -6.81
N TRP A 396 -4.45 10.28 -7.95
CA TRP A 396 -5.15 11.56 -8.11
C TRP A 396 -6.67 11.40 -8.02
N ALA A 397 -7.26 10.33 -8.55
CA ALA A 397 -8.68 10.04 -8.37
C ALA A 397 -9.01 9.85 -6.89
N GLN A 398 -8.16 9.13 -6.13
CA GLN A 398 -8.27 9.01 -4.68
C GLN A 398 -8.18 10.37 -3.98
N ALA A 399 -7.22 11.22 -4.36
CA ALA A 399 -7.05 12.54 -3.77
C ALA A 399 -8.30 13.42 -3.96
N MET A 400 -8.89 13.40 -5.15
CA MET A 400 -10.15 14.12 -5.44
C MET A 400 -11.30 13.59 -4.58
N ALA A 401 -11.40 12.27 -4.45
CA ALA A 401 -12.44 11.62 -3.66
C ALA A 401 -12.34 11.98 -2.17
N SER A 402 -11.12 11.94 -1.60
CA SER A 402 -10.88 12.25 -0.20
C SER A 402 -11.10 13.75 0.12
N ALA A 403 -10.64 14.64 -0.74
CA ALA A 403 -10.77 16.09 -0.54
C ALA A 403 -12.22 16.58 -0.53
N ALA A 404 -13.13 15.84 -1.16
CA ALA A 404 -14.53 16.23 -1.33
C ALA A 404 -15.52 15.30 -0.59
N HIS A 405 -15.03 14.49 0.34
CA HIS A 405 -15.89 13.59 1.11
C HIS A 405 -16.95 14.34 1.95
N ARG A 406 -18.17 13.79 2.03
CA ARG A 406 -19.25 14.18 2.93
C ARG A 406 -19.91 12.94 3.50
N ASP A 407 -20.37 13.02 4.75
CA ASP A 407 -20.74 11.84 5.56
C ASP A 407 -22.12 11.29 5.24
N VAL A 408 -23.04 12.08 4.67
CA VAL A 408 -24.43 11.65 4.45
C VAL A 408 -24.63 11.28 2.99
N LEU A 409 -24.93 10.01 2.74
CA LEU A 409 -25.31 9.52 1.41
C LEU A 409 -26.64 10.14 0.96
N VAL A 410 -26.71 10.59 -0.29
CA VAL A 410 -27.92 11.10 -0.92
C VAL A 410 -28.35 10.15 -2.05
N ALA A 411 -29.61 9.76 -2.04
CA ALA A 411 -30.18 8.99 -3.14
C ALA A 411 -30.04 9.78 -4.46
N SER A 412 -29.52 9.13 -5.48
CA SER A 412 -29.35 9.72 -6.80
C SER A 412 -29.90 8.81 -7.89
N VAL A 413 -30.50 9.39 -8.90
CA VAL A 413 -31.00 8.71 -10.11
C VAL A 413 -30.20 9.24 -11.28
N VAL A 414 -29.69 8.35 -12.12
CA VAL A 414 -28.93 8.70 -13.32
C VAL A 414 -29.74 8.30 -14.53
N GLU A 415 -30.01 9.29 -15.38
CA GLU A 415 -30.56 9.06 -16.71
C GLU A 415 -29.44 9.17 -17.74
N GLY A 416 -29.16 8.09 -18.44
CA GLY A 416 -28.10 8.01 -19.43
C GLY A 416 -27.25 6.74 -19.30
N GLN A 417 -26.52 6.44 -20.36
CA GLN A 417 -25.62 5.28 -20.40
C GLN A 417 -24.18 5.67 -20.13
N ALA A 418 -23.36 4.75 -19.60
CA ALA A 418 -21.95 4.89 -19.35
C ALA A 418 -21.59 6.07 -18.39
N VAL A 419 -22.52 6.51 -17.54
CA VAL A 419 -22.32 7.51 -16.51
C VAL A 419 -22.63 6.90 -15.15
N GLU A 420 -21.70 7.04 -14.21
CA GLU A 420 -21.87 6.61 -12.83
C GLU A 420 -21.83 7.82 -11.90
N VAL A 421 -22.70 7.84 -10.90
CA VAL A 421 -22.80 8.96 -9.95
C VAL A 421 -23.00 8.45 -8.53
N SER A 422 -22.33 9.05 -7.58
CA SER A 422 -22.75 9.04 -6.17
C SER A 422 -22.84 10.47 -5.66
N ALA A 423 -23.82 10.71 -4.79
CA ALA A 423 -24.03 12.00 -4.18
C ALA A 423 -23.94 11.89 -2.65
N THR A 424 -23.27 12.85 -2.04
CA THR A 424 -23.18 12.99 -0.59
C THR A 424 -23.42 14.44 -0.18
N ARG A 425 -23.80 14.65 1.08
CA ARG A 425 -23.97 15.99 1.65
C ARG A 425 -23.39 16.07 3.07
N ASP A 426 -23.18 17.27 3.54
CA ASP A 426 -22.90 17.53 4.96
C ASP A 426 -24.19 17.36 5.80
N ASP A 427 -24.02 17.21 7.11
CA ASP A 427 -25.14 17.05 8.06
C ASP A 427 -26.08 18.26 8.04
N ALA A 428 -25.53 19.47 7.89
CA ALA A 428 -26.31 20.70 7.83
C ALA A 428 -27.11 20.85 6.52
N GLY A 429 -26.84 19.99 5.53
CA GLY A 429 -27.48 20.04 4.21
C GLY A 429 -27.19 21.31 3.42
N ARG A 430 -26.06 21.97 3.67
CA ARG A 430 -25.62 23.20 2.99
C ARG A 430 -24.57 22.96 1.90
N SER A 431 -23.92 21.80 1.93
CA SER A 431 -22.96 21.39 0.91
C SER A 431 -23.31 20.01 0.40
N ALA A 432 -23.36 19.83 -0.91
CA ALA A 432 -23.53 18.55 -1.58
C ALA A 432 -22.38 18.30 -2.56
N VAL A 433 -21.94 17.07 -2.66
CA VAL A 433 -20.86 16.67 -3.55
C VAL A 433 -21.35 15.51 -4.43
N LEU A 434 -21.15 15.67 -5.73
CA LEU A 434 -21.38 14.61 -6.72
C LEU A 434 -20.02 14.12 -7.23
N HIS A 435 -19.83 12.82 -7.19
CA HIS A 435 -18.74 12.11 -7.85
C HIS A 435 -19.30 11.48 -9.12
N VAL A 436 -18.75 11.86 -10.27
CA VAL A 436 -19.29 11.49 -11.58
C VAL A 436 -18.18 10.88 -12.43
N VAL A 437 -18.40 9.66 -12.95
CA VAL A 437 -17.54 9.03 -13.96
C VAL A 437 -18.27 9.05 -15.29
N ASN A 438 -17.68 9.67 -16.29
CA ASN A 438 -18.05 9.49 -17.70
C ASN A 438 -17.16 8.40 -18.29
N GLY A 439 -17.72 7.21 -18.48
CA GLY A 439 -17.02 6.08 -19.10
C GLY A 439 -17.18 6.02 -20.62
N ALA A 440 -17.86 7.00 -21.23
CA ALA A 440 -18.04 7.05 -22.69
C ALA A 440 -16.83 7.69 -23.38
N PRO A 441 -16.52 7.26 -24.62
CA PRO A 441 -15.45 7.88 -25.42
C PRO A 441 -15.84 9.25 -26.01
N GLU A 442 -17.08 9.71 -25.73
CA GLU A 442 -17.56 11.03 -26.14
C GLU A 442 -17.79 11.95 -24.93
N ALA A 443 -17.69 13.26 -25.17
CA ALA A 443 -18.12 14.25 -24.23
C ALA A 443 -19.63 14.16 -23.98
N ARG A 444 -20.05 14.33 -22.72
CA ARG A 444 -21.46 14.27 -22.30
C ARG A 444 -21.88 15.55 -21.62
N THR A 445 -23.08 16.06 -21.95
CA THR A 445 -23.68 17.15 -21.20
C THR A 445 -24.28 16.59 -19.90
N LEU A 446 -23.95 17.22 -18.76
CA LEU A 446 -24.49 16.86 -17.46
C LEU A 446 -25.51 17.88 -17.00
N SER A 447 -26.75 17.44 -16.80
CA SER A 447 -27.78 18.24 -16.12
C SER A 447 -27.99 17.69 -14.71
N VAL A 448 -27.90 18.54 -13.69
CA VAL A 448 -28.06 18.18 -12.29
C VAL A 448 -29.31 18.85 -11.73
N ALA A 449 -30.24 18.07 -11.24
CA ALA A 449 -31.44 18.53 -10.55
C ALA A 449 -31.44 18.08 -9.09
N PHE A 450 -31.78 18.96 -8.19
CA PHE A 450 -31.91 18.67 -6.76
C PHE A 450 -33.40 18.67 -6.37
N GLY A 451 -33.80 17.77 -5.46
CA GLY A 451 -35.17 17.70 -4.94
C GLY A 451 -35.62 18.92 -4.10
N GLY A 452 -34.77 19.95 -3.96
CA GLY A 452 -35.06 21.23 -3.32
C GLY A 452 -34.22 22.35 -3.93
N GLY A 453 -34.76 23.57 -3.95
CA GLY A 453 -34.14 24.70 -4.61
C GLY A 453 -32.92 25.29 -3.88
N GLY A 454 -32.30 26.32 -4.53
CA GLY A 454 -31.25 27.12 -3.95
C GLY A 454 -29.82 26.57 -4.07
N TRP A 455 -29.60 25.45 -4.75
CA TRP A 455 -28.29 24.90 -4.98
C TRP A 455 -27.55 25.60 -6.12
N THR A 456 -26.30 25.98 -5.87
CA THR A 456 -25.42 26.61 -6.87
C THR A 456 -24.11 25.82 -6.94
N LEU A 457 -23.55 25.66 -8.13
CA LEU A 457 -22.25 25.03 -8.31
C LEU A 457 -21.17 25.93 -7.69
N ALA A 458 -20.56 25.45 -6.61
CA ALA A 458 -19.45 26.12 -5.95
C ALA A 458 -18.11 25.79 -6.61
N ARG A 459 -17.89 24.49 -6.93
CA ARG A 459 -16.63 24.02 -7.52
C ARG A 459 -16.84 22.80 -8.43
N ALA A 460 -16.07 22.73 -9.51
CA ALA A 460 -15.95 21.57 -10.38
C ALA A 460 -14.48 21.23 -10.60
N VAL A 461 -14.09 19.99 -10.29
CA VAL A 461 -12.72 19.47 -10.50
C VAL A 461 -12.81 18.27 -11.43
N CYS A 462 -11.95 18.23 -12.44
CA CYS A 462 -11.92 17.19 -13.45
C CYS A 462 -10.55 16.51 -13.52
N LEU A 463 -10.57 15.19 -13.64
CA LEU A 463 -9.42 14.37 -14.02
C LEU A 463 -9.73 13.73 -15.37
N SER A 464 -8.91 14.02 -16.37
CA SER A 464 -9.03 13.49 -17.72
C SER A 464 -7.66 13.41 -18.38
N ALA A 465 -7.55 12.62 -19.44
CA ALA A 465 -6.36 12.45 -20.27
C ALA A 465 -6.75 12.43 -21.74
N ASN A 466 -5.77 12.40 -22.64
CA ASN A 466 -6.02 12.28 -24.08
C ASN A 466 -6.30 10.82 -24.49
N SER A 467 -5.83 9.86 -23.67
CA SER A 467 -6.01 8.43 -23.87
C SER A 467 -6.16 7.71 -22.53
N LEU A 468 -6.90 6.62 -22.50
CA LEU A 468 -7.00 5.73 -21.35
C LEU A 468 -5.65 5.11 -20.93
N THR A 469 -4.68 5.05 -21.84
CA THR A 469 -3.33 4.53 -21.57
C THR A 469 -2.35 5.59 -21.09
N ASP A 470 -2.77 6.85 -21.00
CA ASP A 470 -1.92 7.92 -20.50
C ASP A 470 -1.67 7.76 -18.99
N HIS A 471 -0.43 8.03 -18.59
CA HIS A 471 0.05 7.95 -17.21
C HIS A 471 1.07 9.08 -16.92
N ASN A 472 1.53 9.16 -15.70
CA ASN A 472 2.51 10.15 -15.27
C ASN A 472 3.93 9.55 -15.31
N PRO A 473 4.77 9.92 -16.29
CA PRO A 473 6.15 9.47 -16.36
C PRO A 473 7.08 10.31 -15.45
N PRO A 474 8.31 9.85 -15.20
CA PRO A 474 9.23 10.54 -14.29
C PRO A 474 9.73 11.90 -14.76
N ASP A 475 9.68 12.19 -16.05
CA ASP A 475 10.05 13.47 -16.66
C ASP A 475 8.87 14.46 -16.73
N ASP A 476 7.62 13.96 -16.61
CA ASP A 476 6.41 14.78 -16.50
C ASP A 476 5.44 14.19 -15.48
N PRO A 477 5.80 14.26 -14.17
CA PRO A 477 5.10 13.54 -13.09
C PRO A 477 3.72 14.11 -12.75
N GLU A 478 3.33 15.21 -13.35
CA GLU A 478 2.02 15.86 -13.17
C GLU A 478 1.25 16.05 -14.49
N ARG A 479 1.62 15.33 -15.56
CA ARG A 479 0.93 15.35 -16.85
C ARG A 479 -0.57 15.20 -16.71
N ILE A 480 -0.99 14.21 -15.92
CA ILE A 480 -2.38 13.96 -15.57
C ILE A 480 -2.55 14.29 -14.09
N ARG A 481 -3.31 15.34 -13.83
CA ARG A 481 -3.65 15.80 -12.47
C ARG A 481 -5.02 16.45 -12.46
N PRO A 482 -5.67 16.58 -11.30
CA PRO A 482 -6.93 17.28 -11.17
C PRO A 482 -6.82 18.73 -11.64
N ARG A 483 -7.79 19.16 -12.44
CA ARG A 483 -7.90 20.56 -12.92
C ARG A 483 -9.19 21.17 -12.43
N ASP A 484 -9.12 22.39 -11.92
CA ASP A 484 -10.31 23.16 -11.62
C ASP A 484 -10.93 23.64 -12.93
N VAL A 485 -12.16 23.21 -13.18
CA VAL A 485 -12.92 23.52 -14.39
C VAL A 485 -14.21 24.30 -14.06
N THR A 486 -14.29 24.90 -12.88
CA THR A 486 -15.52 25.52 -12.36
C THR A 486 -16.14 26.52 -13.32
N GLU A 487 -15.35 27.46 -13.82
CA GLU A 487 -15.87 28.52 -14.72
C GLU A 487 -16.29 27.99 -16.09
N THR A 488 -15.53 27.03 -16.63
CA THR A 488 -15.87 26.38 -17.91
C THR A 488 -17.14 25.55 -17.75
N PHE A 489 -17.24 24.78 -16.65
CA PHE A 489 -18.39 23.91 -16.39
C PHE A 489 -19.68 24.71 -16.11
N ARG A 490 -19.60 25.89 -15.48
CA ARG A 490 -20.76 26.78 -15.30
C ARG A 490 -21.34 27.27 -16.64
N LYS A 491 -20.46 27.56 -17.59
CA LYS A 491 -20.88 28.05 -18.92
C LYS A 491 -21.37 26.89 -19.80
N THR A 492 -20.67 25.79 -19.76
CA THR A 492 -20.94 24.61 -20.58
C THR A 492 -20.75 23.36 -19.72
N PRO A 493 -21.84 22.79 -19.15
CA PRO A 493 -21.75 21.67 -18.24
C PRO A 493 -21.46 20.37 -19.00
N GLN A 494 -20.27 20.28 -19.58
CA GLN A 494 -19.80 19.11 -20.31
C GLN A 494 -18.74 18.34 -19.51
N MET A 495 -18.93 17.03 -19.47
CA MET A 495 -17.93 16.08 -19.02
C MET A 495 -17.07 15.70 -20.22
N PRO A 496 -15.75 15.81 -20.14
CA PRO A 496 -14.88 15.26 -21.19
C PRO A 496 -15.08 13.76 -21.40
N PRO A 497 -14.68 13.22 -22.54
CA PRO A 497 -14.60 11.76 -22.72
C PRO A 497 -13.81 11.12 -21.58
N GLU A 498 -14.19 9.93 -21.15
CA GLU A 498 -13.41 9.08 -20.26
C GLU A 498 -12.78 9.85 -19.08
N SER A 499 -13.64 10.52 -18.30
CA SER A 499 -13.25 11.46 -17.25
C SER A 499 -13.91 11.19 -15.91
N TYR A 500 -13.24 11.66 -14.85
CA TYR A 500 -13.80 11.69 -13.49
C TYR A 500 -13.96 13.14 -13.02
N LEU A 501 -15.17 13.49 -12.59
CA LEU A 501 -15.51 14.81 -12.07
C LEU A 501 -15.95 14.74 -10.61
N VAL A 502 -15.58 15.76 -9.87
CA VAL A 502 -16.10 16.05 -8.53
C VAL A 502 -16.72 17.42 -8.54
N LEU A 503 -18.03 17.47 -8.34
CA LEU A 503 -18.83 18.69 -8.36
C LEU A 503 -19.31 19.00 -6.95
N THR A 504 -18.96 20.16 -6.44
CA THR A 504 -19.42 20.67 -5.13
C THR A 504 -20.48 21.71 -5.35
N TYR A 505 -21.63 21.52 -4.76
CA TYR A 505 -22.74 22.46 -4.72
C TYR A 505 -22.91 23.02 -3.31
N ALA A 506 -23.31 24.27 -3.23
CA ALA A 506 -23.63 24.93 -1.97
C ALA A 506 -25.01 25.58 -2.05
N ARG A 507 -25.64 25.72 -0.90
CA ARG A 507 -26.84 26.54 -0.73
C ARG A 507 -26.71 27.36 0.55
N PRO A 508 -27.39 28.53 0.62
CA PRO A 508 -27.37 29.41 1.78
C PRO A 508 -27.75 28.76 3.10
#